data_e9983aa1cc9c40070c5987cb40607afb
#
_entry.id   e9983aa1cc9c40070c5987cb40607afb
#
_cell.length_a   1.000
_cell.length_b   1.000
_cell.length_c   1.000
_cell.angle_alpha   90.00
_cell.angle_beta   90.00
_cell.angle_gamma   90.00
#
_symmetry.space_group_name_H-M   'P 1'
#
loop_
_entity.id
_entity.type
_entity.pdbx_description
1 polymer ?
#
loop_
_entity_poly.entity_id
_entity_poly.type
_entity_poly.pdbx_seq_one_letter_code
_entity_poly.pdbx_strand_id
1 'polypeptide(L)'
;MSSVTVSPRYDTDETQSTEWQGLRSVEGRLLTYRTWKGAVEPTELAEAGFYYLQGTEKVRCAFCNVTAEYAWLPEDDPVDHHWRWSLEQRKYCIFLREKVREQLIPEDKRAYLEKFGVIRRKGPVHSRYAGQQTRFESFKQWPKVLRQISEELASAGFFYRGFGDQTLCFYCGGGLKDWERNDDPWEQHAKWFPKCSYLLMRKGPLFVKAIQEKKEPEVNSLPSTSDGSINVDDENPHIATVSGRKSQYLCKICFEDELCIVFLPCRHIIACVDCAVALTDCPVCRQPLEATVRAFLT
;
A
#
# COMPACT_ATOMS: atom_id res chain seq x y z
N MET A 1 31.88 -46.99 8.79
CA MET A 1 31.89 -46.28 10.09
C MET A 1 32.13 -44.81 9.78
N SER A 2 31.07 -44.04 9.64
CA SER A 2 31.12 -42.61 9.28
C SER A 2 30.88 -41.81 10.53
N SER A 3 31.89 -41.10 10.97
CA SER A 3 31.85 -40.19 12.11
C SER A 3 31.30 -38.83 11.68
N VAL A 4 30.09 -38.53 12.12
CA VAL A 4 29.50 -37.20 12.00
C VAL A 4 30.06 -36.34 13.13
N THR A 5 30.78 -35.28 12.79
CA THR A 5 31.27 -34.28 13.73
C THR A 5 30.22 -33.19 13.89
N VAL A 6 29.77 -32.96 15.12
CA VAL A 6 28.88 -31.91 15.54
C VAL A 6 29.65 -30.59 15.57
N SER A 7 29.15 -29.56 14.85
CA SER A 7 29.68 -28.20 14.91
C SER A 7 29.44 -27.58 16.29
N PRO A 8 30.34 -26.72 16.81
CA PRO A 8 30.20 -26.14 18.12
C PRO A 8 29.02 -25.16 18.18
N ARG A 9 28.30 -25.20 19.30
CA ARG A 9 27.26 -24.24 19.67
C ARG A 9 27.90 -22.86 19.76
N TYR A 10 27.25 -21.87 19.16
CA TYR A 10 27.53 -20.48 19.40
C TYR A 10 27.13 -20.20 20.86
N ASP A 11 28.10 -19.97 21.70
CA ASP A 11 27.89 -19.39 23.04
C ASP A 11 27.43 -17.95 22.83
N THR A 12 26.16 -17.70 23.08
CA THR A 12 25.62 -16.34 23.16
C THR A 12 26.11 -15.73 24.45
N ASP A 13 27.05 -14.80 24.33
CA ASP A 13 27.56 -13.98 25.41
C ASP A 13 26.40 -13.20 26.06
N GLU A 14 25.98 -13.61 27.25
CA GLU A 14 24.86 -12.98 28.00
C GLU A 14 25.14 -11.51 28.34
N THR A 15 26.40 -11.06 28.32
CA THR A 15 26.78 -9.67 28.57
C THR A 15 26.41 -8.75 27.39
N GLN A 16 26.42 -9.23 26.15
CA GLN A 16 25.98 -8.45 25.01
C GLN A 16 24.47 -8.24 24.97
N SER A 17 23.66 -9.13 25.54
CA SER A 17 22.20 -9.04 25.52
C SER A 17 21.65 -7.90 26.37
N THR A 18 22.29 -7.56 27.47
CA THR A 18 21.86 -6.48 28.39
C THR A 18 22.21 -5.09 27.88
N GLU A 19 23.36 -4.91 27.23
CA GLU A 19 23.75 -3.65 26.57
C GLU A 19 22.79 -3.26 25.44
N TRP A 20 22.40 -4.23 24.63
CA TRP A 20 21.46 -4.03 23.53
C TRP A 20 20.03 -3.67 23.98
N GLN A 21 19.59 -4.18 25.13
CA GLN A 21 18.29 -3.84 25.71
C GLN A 21 18.23 -2.37 26.16
N GLY A 22 19.33 -1.84 26.72
CA GLY A 22 19.43 -0.43 27.10
C GLY A 22 19.32 0.55 25.93
N LEU A 23 19.89 0.21 24.77
CA LEU A 23 19.88 1.07 23.57
C LEU A 23 18.51 1.17 22.87
N ARG A 24 17.53 0.36 23.26
CA ARG A 24 16.16 0.50 22.75
C ARG A 24 15.41 1.68 23.33
N SER A 25 15.78 2.16 24.52
CA SER A 25 15.24 3.39 25.10
C SER A 25 16.01 4.63 24.64
N VAL A 26 15.36 5.79 24.62
CA VAL A 26 16.00 7.08 24.30
C VAL A 26 17.07 7.39 25.34
N GLU A 27 16.77 7.17 26.61
CA GLU A 27 17.68 7.40 27.74
C GLU A 27 18.97 6.58 27.62
N GLY A 28 18.83 5.29 27.25
CA GLY A 28 19.98 4.39 27.03
C GLY A 28 20.87 4.86 25.88
N ARG A 29 20.27 5.36 24.81
CA ARG A 29 21.04 5.94 23.69
C ARG A 29 21.73 7.24 24.10
N LEU A 30 21.04 8.12 24.84
CA LEU A 30 21.63 9.39 25.35
C LEU A 30 22.88 9.16 26.18
N LEU A 31 22.94 8.11 26.99
CA LEU A 31 24.10 7.80 27.79
C LEU A 31 25.37 7.56 26.96
N THR A 32 25.26 7.24 25.69
CA THR A 32 26.40 7.03 24.77
C THR A 32 27.04 8.34 24.31
N TYR A 33 26.32 9.46 24.37
CA TYR A 33 26.75 10.75 23.81
C TYR A 33 27.60 11.62 24.76
N ARG A 34 28.13 11.08 25.85
CA ARG A 34 28.90 11.84 26.86
C ARG A 34 30.09 12.61 26.28
N THR A 35 30.68 12.11 25.21
CA THR A 35 31.87 12.71 24.55
C THR A 35 31.54 13.23 23.14
N TRP A 36 30.26 13.35 22.82
CA TRP A 36 29.83 13.86 21.54
C TRP A 36 30.22 15.34 21.34
N LYS A 37 30.70 15.67 20.12
CA LYS A 37 31.12 17.01 19.74
C LYS A 37 30.51 17.47 18.42
N GLY A 38 29.58 16.71 17.84
CA GLY A 38 28.91 17.06 16.60
C GLY A 38 27.96 18.24 16.79
N ALA A 39 27.53 18.83 15.66
CA ALA A 39 26.71 20.04 15.65
C ALA A 39 25.22 19.79 15.97
N VAL A 40 24.74 18.57 15.77
CA VAL A 40 23.36 18.16 16.11
C VAL A 40 23.29 17.72 17.58
N GLU A 41 22.23 18.11 18.26
CA GLU A 41 22.01 17.77 19.64
C GLU A 41 21.89 16.27 19.91
N PRO A 42 22.51 15.72 20.95
CA PRO A 42 22.41 14.30 21.32
C PRO A 42 20.98 13.79 21.45
N THR A 43 20.07 14.65 21.93
CA THR A 43 18.63 14.32 22.08
C THR A 43 17.97 14.02 20.74
N GLU A 44 18.23 14.82 19.71
CA GLU A 44 17.67 14.65 18.38
C GLU A 44 18.19 13.36 17.73
N LEU A 45 19.50 13.09 17.85
CA LEU A 45 20.10 11.85 17.37
C LEU A 45 19.55 10.62 18.09
N ALA A 46 19.43 10.69 19.41
CA ALA A 46 18.88 9.59 20.20
C ALA A 46 17.38 9.36 19.90
N GLU A 47 16.60 10.43 19.72
CA GLU A 47 15.20 10.36 19.29
C GLU A 47 15.03 9.83 17.87
N ALA A 48 16.01 10.03 16.99
CA ALA A 48 16.06 9.43 15.66
C ALA A 48 16.51 7.97 15.66
N GLY A 49 16.75 7.36 16.84
CA GLY A 49 17.12 5.97 17.00
C GLY A 49 18.61 5.69 16.98
N PHE A 50 19.45 6.71 16.91
CA PHE A 50 20.91 6.58 16.89
C PHE A 50 21.52 6.55 18.30
N TYR A 51 22.60 5.81 18.43
CA TYR A 51 23.54 5.87 19.53
C TYR A 51 24.95 6.13 19.04
N TYR A 52 25.77 6.75 19.88
CA TYR A 52 27.12 7.15 19.52
C TYR A 52 28.12 6.00 19.72
N LEU A 53 28.92 5.74 18.71
CA LEU A 53 30.02 4.79 18.80
C LEU A 53 31.24 5.53 19.39
N GLN A 54 31.45 5.40 20.71
CA GLN A 54 32.49 6.11 21.44
C GLN A 54 33.87 5.92 20.80
N GLY A 55 34.65 7.00 20.76
CA GLY A 55 35.96 7.01 20.14
C GLY A 55 35.98 7.06 18.63
N THR A 56 34.82 7.27 18.02
CA THR A 56 34.66 7.45 16.56
C THR A 56 33.82 8.69 16.27
N GLU A 57 33.70 9.12 15.04
CA GLU A 57 32.73 10.16 14.63
C GLU A 57 31.44 9.56 14.05
N LYS A 58 31.10 8.34 14.49
CA LYS A 58 30.01 7.55 13.90
C LYS A 58 28.86 7.39 14.86
N VAL A 59 27.66 7.43 14.32
CA VAL A 59 26.44 7.02 15.01
C VAL A 59 25.85 5.77 14.36
N ARG A 60 25.19 4.92 15.14
CA ARG A 60 24.54 3.70 14.66
C ARG A 60 23.11 3.60 15.16
N CYS A 61 22.20 3.18 14.30
CA CYS A 61 20.83 2.93 14.72
C CYS A 61 20.74 1.63 15.54
N ALA A 62 20.07 1.71 16.69
CA ALA A 62 19.85 0.59 17.61
C ALA A 62 18.86 -0.48 17.06
N PHE A 63 18.16 -0.19 15.95
CA PHE A 63 17.12 -1.05 15.42
C PHE A 63 17.48 -1.69 14.07
N CYS A 64 18.14 -0.96 13.18
CA CYS A 64 18.50 -1.45 11.85
C CYS A 64 20.00 -1.57 11.60
N ASN A 65 20.83 -1.16 12.58
CA ASN A 65 22.30 -1.16 12.45
C ASN A 65 22.83 -0.33 11.26
N VAL A 66 22.05 0.63 10.74
CA VAL A 66 22.59 1.65 9.84
C VAL A 66 23.64 2.44 10.60
N THR A 67 24.83 2.54 10.02
CA THR A 67 25.93 3.32 10.58
C THR A 67 26.15 4.53 9.68
N ALA A 68 26.25 5.69 10.28
CA ALA A 68 26.52 6.96 9.63
C ALA A 68 27.91 7.47 10.06
N GLU A 69 28.74 7.71 9.06
CA GLU A 69 29.98 8.48 9.16
C GLU A 69 29.68 9.82 8.48
N TYR A 70 29.17 10.78 9.22
CA TYR A 70 28.68 12.03 8.62
C TYR A 70 29.04 13.22 9.51
N ALA A 71 29.55 14.27 8.87
CA ALA A 71 29.77 15.55 9.54
C ALA A 71 28.42 16.27 9.64
N TRP A 72 27.73 16.08 10.75
CA TRP A 72 26.44 16.70 11.02
C TRP A 72 26.50 18.22 11.01
N LEU A 73 25.56 18.86 10.30
CA LEU A 73 25.33 20.29 10.30
C LEU A 73 24.19 20.63 11.26
N PRO A 74 24.15 21.87 11.81
CA PRO A 74 23.09 22.25 12.75
C PRO A 74 21.66 22.18 12.21
N GLU A 75 21.51 22.28 10.88
CA GLU A 75 20.23 22.22 10.16
C GLU A 75 19.82 20.81 9.74
N ASP A 76 20.63 19.80 9.96
CA ASP A 76 20.33 18.43 9.57
C ASP A 76 19.22 17.82 10.43
N ASP A 77 18.25 17.18 9.78
CA ASP A 77 17.23 16.35 10.42
C ASP A 77 17.74 14.90 10.52
N PRO A 78 18.04 14.39 11.75
CA PRO A 78 18.52 13.04 11.91
C PRO A 78 17.53 11.95 11.44
N VAL A 79 16.23 12.21 11.49
CA VAL A 79 15.19 11.26 11.01
C VAL A 79 15.22 11.14 9.51
N ASP A 80 15.33 12.28 8.79
CA ASP A 80 15.42 12.30 7.32
C ASP A 80 16.71 11.63 6.84
N HIS A 81 17.85 11.92 7.45
CA HIS A 81 19.13 11.25 7.17
C HIS A 81 19.07 9.75 7.44
N HIS A 82 18.48 9.34 8.56
CA HIS A 82 18.29 7.93 8.90
C HIS A 82 17.45 7.20 7.82
N TRP A 83 16.40 7.87 7.35
CA TRP A 83 15.56 7.35 6.28
C TRP A 83 16.35 7.14 4.99
N ARG A 84 17.09 8.15 4.53
CA ARG A 84 17.94 8.06 3.32
C ARG A 84 18.97 6.95 3.42
N TRP A 85 19.74 6.89 4.51
CA TRP A 85 20.76 5.86 4.70
C TRP A 85 20.18 4.46 4.85
N SER A 86 18.99 4.32 5.43
CA SER A 86 18.32 3.01 5.49
C SER A 86 17.95 2.49 4.10
N LEU A 87 17.56 3.38 3.19
CA LEU A 87 17.30 3.05 1.78
C LEU A 87 18.59 2.70 1.04
N GLU A 88 19.62 3.52 1.15
CA GLU A 88 20.92 3.32 0.48
C GLU A 88 21.58 2.01 0.90
N GLN A 89 21.58 1.72 2.21
CA GLN A 89 22.17 0.50 2.75
C GLN A 89 21.21 -0.72 2.68
N ARG A 90 20.03 -0.55 2.08
CA ARG A 90 18.97 -1.59 1.97
C ARG A 90 18.61 -2.21 3.32
N LYS A 91 18.62 -1.43 4.39
CA LYS A 91 18.29 -1.86 5.75
C LYS A 91 16.92 -1.31 6.13
N TYR A 92 15.97 -2.20 6.32
CA TYR A 92 14.65 -1.81 6.82
C TYR A 92 14.71 -1.48 8.31
N CYS A 93 14.28 -0.27 8.68
CA CYS A 93 14.22 0.17 10.07
C CYS A 93 12.79 0.20 10.60
N ILE A 94 12.46 -0.73 11.50
CA ILE A 94 11.16 -0.81 12.14
C ILE A 94 10.88 0.44 13.02
N PHE A 95 11.92 0.99 13.64
CA PHE A 95 11.81 2.20 14.46
C PHE A 95 11.41 3.43 13.63
N LEU A 96 12.06 3.63 12.48
CA LEU A 96 11.67 4.70 11.55
C LEU A 96 10.24 4.57 11.08
N ARG A 97 9.80 3.34 10.83
CA ARG A 97 8.43 3.09 10.44
C ARG A 97 7.42 3.59 11.48
N GLU A 98 7.71 3.39 12.75
CA GLU A 98 6.84 3.83 13.85
C GLU A 98 6.93 5.35 14.06
N LYS A 99 8.14 5.92 14.11
CA LYS A 99 8.36 7.38 14.24
C LYS A 99 7.76 8.16 13.06
N VAL A 100 8.03 7.71 11.85
CA VAL A 100 7.46 8.32 10.63
C VAL A 100 5.93 8.15 10.60
N ARG A 101 5.40 7.09 11.16
CA ARG A 101 3.96 6.88 11.31
C ARG A 101 3.32 7.87 12.29
N GLU A 102 4.03 8.27 13.34
CA GLU A 102 3.58 9.27 14.32
C GLU A 102 3.74 10.71 13.80
N GLN A 103 4.85 11.03 13.13
CA GLN A 103 5.17 12.38 12.64
C GLN A 103 4.63 12.69 11.24
N LEU A 104 4.46 11.67 10.40
CA LEU A 104 4.12 11.83 9.00
C LEU A 104 2.63 11.82 8.75
N ILE A 105 1.95 12.85 9.03
CA ILE A 105 0.71 13.28 8.40
C ILE A 105 -0.32 13.60 9.47
N PRO A 106 -0.36 14.84 9.90
CA PRO A 106 -1.57 15.42 10.46
C PRO A 106 -2.78 15.06 9.61
N GLU A 107 -3.93 14.92 10.22
CA GLU A 107 -5.15 14.43 9.55
C GLU A 107 -5.56 15.29 8.33
N ASP A 108 -5.23 16.59 8.38
CA ASP A 108 -5.36 17.56 7.28
C ASP A 108 -4.47 17.22 6.06
N LYS A 109 -3.22 16.80 6.28
CA LYS A 109 -2.33 16.33 5.20
C LYS A 109 -2.71 14.96 4.65
N ARG A 110 -3.43 14.14 5.43
CA ARG A 110 -3.91 12.82 5.00
C ARG A 110 -4.92 12.94 3.86
N ALA A 111 -5.90 13.84 4.01
CA ALA A 111 -6.87 14.15 2.96
C ALA A 111 -6.22 14.74 1.71
N TYR A 112 -5.10 15.49 1.89
CA TYR A 112 -4.32 16.03 0.79
C TYR A 112 -3.62 14.93 -0.02
N LEU A 113 -2.98 13.97 0.60
CA LEU A 113 -2.30 12.86 -0.09
C LEU A 113 -3.28 11.96 -0.84
N GLU A 114 -4.47 11.74 -0.30
CA GLU A 114 -5.52 10.97 -0.98
C GLU A 114 -5.95 11.65 -2.30
N LYS A 115 -5.93 12.99 -2.38
CA LYS A 115 -6.18 13.75 -3.63
C LYS A 115 -5.15 13.45 -4.72
N PHE A 116 -3.91 13.10 -4.34
CA PHE A 116 -2.84 12.69 -5.26
C PHE A 116 -2.82 11.18 -5.52
N GLY A 117 -3.87 10.45 -5.13
CA GLY A 117 -3.98 9.02 -5.36
C GLY A 117 -3.06 8.16 -4.48
N VAL A 118 -2.53 8.71 -3.38
CA VAL A 118 -1.80 7.92 -2.38
C VAL A 118 -2.80 7.15 -1.54
N ILE A 119 -2.87 5.84 -1.75
CA ILE A 119 -3.83 4.95 -1.09
C ILE A 119 -3.12 4.18 0.00
N ARG A 120 -3.48 4.42 1.26
CA ARG A 120 -2.99 3.64 2.40
C ARG A 120 -3.54 2.22 2.37
N ARG A 121 -2.69 1.27 2.67
CA ARG A 121 -3.05 -0.14 2.62
C ARG A 121 -3.35 -0.68 4.02
N LYS A 122 -4.54 -1.29 4.14
CA LYS A 122 -4.88 -2.14 5.30
C LYS A 122 -4.77 -3.63 4.95
N GLY A 123 -4.47 -3.95 3.69
CA GLY A 123 -4.57 -5.30 3.15
C GLY A 123 -6.02 -5.74 2.89
N PRO A 124 -6.23 -6.82 2.13
CA PRO A 124 -7.55 -7.38 1.88
C PRO A 124 -8.11 -8.08 3.12
N VAL A 125 -9.39 -7.84 3.44
CA VAL A 125 -10.10 -8.54 4.53
C VAL A 125 -10.24 -10.03 4.22
N HIS A 126 -10.46 -10.37 2.94
CA HIS A 126 -10.61 -11.74 2.46
C HIS A 126 -9.53 -12.08 1.44
N SER A 127 -8.29 -12.27 1.90
CA SER A 127 -7.11 -12.51 1.06
C SER A 127 -7.25 -13.71 0.11
N ARG A 128 -8.02 -14.73 0.48
CA ARG A 128 -8.34 -15.88 -0.37
C ARG A 128 -8.98 -15.47 -1.71
N TYR A 129 -9.74 -14.38 -1.71
CA TYR A 129 -10.44 -13.85 -2.88
C TYR A 129 -9.70 -12.68 -3.55
N ALA A 130 -8.39 -12.55 -3.33
CA ALA A 130 -7.60 -11.50 -3.96
C ALA A 130 -7.51 -11.66 -5.49
N GLY A 131 -7.48 -12.90 -6.00
CA GLY A 131 -7.51 -13.19 -7.43
C GLY A 131 -8.92 -12.98 -8.04
N GLN A 132 -9.01 -12.29 -9.19
CA GLN A 132 -10.30 -12.06 -9.87
C GLN A 132 -10.95 -13.38 -10.29
N GLN A 133 -10.17 -14.32 -10.80
CA GLN A 133 -10.66 -15.64 -11.20
C GLN A 133 -11.29 -16.40 -10.02
N THR A 134 -10.67 -16.35 -8.84
CA THR A 134 -11.21 -16.98 -7.62
C THR A 134 -12.54 -16.34 -7.20
N ARG A 135 -12.67 -15.02 -7.36
CA ARG A 135 -13.94 -14.32 -7.13
C ARG A 135 -15.00 -14.77 -8.14
N PHE A 136 -14.64 -14.80 -9.43
CA PHE A 136 -15.55 -15.25 -10.47
C PHE A 136 -16.03 -16.69 -10.24
N GLU A 137 -15.14 -17.59 -9.85
CA GLU A 137 -15.49 -18.98 -9.54
C GLU A 137 -16.49 -19.12 -8.39
N SER A 138 -16.55 -18.17 -7.46
CA SER A 138 -17.56 -18.16 -6.41
C SER A 138 -18.99 -18.04 -6.93
N PHE A 139 -19.18 -17.44 -8.12
CA PHE A 139 -20.48 -17.22 -8.75
C PHE A 139 -21.06 -18.44 -9.47
N LYS A 140 -20.47 -19.64 -9.34
CA LYS A 140 -21.01 -20.87 -9.99
C LYS A 140 -22.47 -21.17 -9.63
N GLN A 141 -22.85 -20.82 -8.38
CA GLN A 141 -24.22 -21.00 -7.88
C GLN A 141 -25.02 -19.69 -7.80
N TRP A 142 -24.55 -18.65 -8.48
CA TRP A 142 -25.21 -17.35 -8.54
C TRP A 142 -26.59 -17.47 -9.21
N PRO A 143 -27.60 -16.68 -8.77
CA PRO A 143 -28.92 -16.69 -9.38
C PRO A 143 -28.88 -16.50 -10.90
N LYS A 144 -29.47 -17.44 -11.63
CA LYS A 144 -29.40 -17.46 -13.11
C LYS A 144 -29.92 -16.16 -13.76
N VAL A 145 -30.88 -15.50 -13.10
CA VAL A 145 -31.47 -14.22 -13.54
C VAL A 145 -30.46 -13.08 -13.55
N LEU A 146 -29.43 -13.15 -12.70
CA LEU A 146 -28.40 -12.13 -12.52
C LEU A 146 -27.03 -12.57 -13.06
N ARG A 147 -26.99 -13.65 -13.85
CA ARG A 147 -25.71 -14.26 -14.30
C ARG A 147 -24.85 -13.32 -15.13
N GLN A 148 -25.46 -12.39 -15.85
CA GLN A 148 -24.77 -11.43 -16.72
C GLN A 148 -23.85 -10.45 -15.98
N ILE A 149 -24.10 -10.17 -14.71
CA ILE A 149 -23.28 -9.24 -13.91
C ILE A 149 -22.21 -9.93 -13.06
N SER A 150 -22.11 -11.27 -13.12
CA SER A 150 -21.18 -12.02 -12.25
C SER A 150 -19.70 -11.72 -12.54
N GLU A 151 -19.35 -11.51 -13.81
CA GLU A 151 -17.99 -11.17 -14.21
C GLU A 151 -17.63 -9.74 -13.77
N GLU A 152 -18.56 -8.80 -13.95
CA GLU A 152 -18.42 -7.42 -13.52
C GLU A 152 -18.35 -7.32 -12.01
N LEU A 153 -19.16 -8.09 -11.26
CA LEU A 153 -19.07 -8.22 -9.81
C LEU A 153 -17.70 -8.69 -9.35
N ALA A 154 -17.16 -9.74 -9.99
CA ALA A 154 -15.83 -10.25 -9.68
C ALA A 154 -14.74 -9.22 -10.00
N SER A 155 -14.87 -8.49 -11.11
CA SER A 155 -13.98 -7.39 -11.48
C SER A 155 -14.04 -6.25 -10.47
N ALA A 156 -15.25 -5.88 -10.02
CA ALA A 156 -15.46 -4.83 -9.01
C ALA A 156 -15.02 -5.22 -7.59
N GLY A 157 -14.48 -6.43 -7.42
CA GLY A 157 -13.92 -6.91 -6.16
C GLY A 157 -14.88 -7.74 -5.32
N PHE A 158 -16.07 -8.03 -5.81
CA PHE A 158 -17.07 -8.82 -5.09
C PHE A 158 -16.89 -10.32 -5.33
N PHE A 159 -17.21 -11.10 -4.32
CA PHE A 159 -17.37 -12.54 -4.40
C PHE A 159 -18.72 -12.95 -3.80
N TYR A 160 -19.27 -14.04 -4.29
CA TYR A 160 -20.57 -14.57 -3.84
C TYR A 160 -20.43 -15.31 -2.51
N ARG A 161 -21.34 -15.03 -1.57
CA ARG A 161 -21.39 -15.71 -0.24
C ARG A 161 -22.01 -17.11 -0.29
N GLY A 162 -22.64 -17.46 -1.38
CA GLY A 162 -23.36 -18.76 -1.49
C GLY A 162 -24.80 -18.73 -1.01
N PHE A 163 -25.37 -17.55 -0.71
CA PHE A 163 -26.76 -17.42 -0.23
C PHE A 163 -27.45 -16.21 -0.87
N GLY A 164 -28.64 -16.44 -1.45
CA GLY A 164 -29.43 -15.42 -2.15
C GLY A 164 -28.62 -14.76 -3.25
N ASP A 165 -28.53 -13.45 -3.23
CA ASP A 165 -27.71 -12.61 -4.08
C ASP A 165 -26.67 -11.81 -3.29
N GLN A 166 -26.28 -12.31 -2.12
CA GLN A 166 -25.34 -11.62 -1.22
C GLN A 166 -23.89 -11.72 -1.72
N THR A 167 -23.25 -10.58 -1.86
CA THR A 167 -21.84 -10.45 -2.23
C THR A 167 -21.06 -9.70 -1.18
N LEU A 168 -19.74 -9.97 -1.09
CA LEU A 168 -18.82 -9.22 -0.24
C LEU A 168 -17.63 -8.75 -1.08
N CYS A 169 -17.18 -7.53 -0.83
CA CYS A 169 -15.91 -7.08 -1.39
C CYS A 169 -14.75 -7.76 -0.67
N PHE A 170 -13.84 -8.38 -1.41
CA PHE A 170 -12.68 -9.08 -0.84
C PHE A 170 -11.75 -8.13 -0.07
N TYR A 171 -11.68 -6.87 -0.48
CA TYR A 171 -10.73 -5.91 0.07
C TYR A 171 -11.25 -5.19 1.31
N CYS A 172 -12.43 -4.54 1.21
CA CYS A 172 -12.99 -3.78 2.34
C CYS A 172 -13.94 -4.59 3.24
N GLY A 173 -14.36 -5.79 2.82
CA GLY A 173 -15.34 -6.61 3.52
C GLY A 173 -16.77 -6.10 3.44
N GLY A 174 -17.02 -5.02 2.71
CA GLY A 174 -18.35 -4.46 2.52
C GLY A 174 -19.28 -5.41 1.76
N GLY A 175 -20.52 -5.56 2.24
CA GLY A 175 -21.50 -6.48 1.67
C GLY A 175 -22.63 -5.75 0.96
N LEU A 176 -23.06 -6.28 -0.19
CA LEU A 176 -24.22 -5.82 -0.96
C LEU A 176 -25.13 -7.00 -1.30
N LYS A 177 -26.40 -6.71 -1.45
CA LYS A 177 -27.51 -7.62 -1.84
C LYS A 177 -28.58 -6.83 -2.59
N ASP A 178 -29.60 -7.54 -3.03
CA ASP A 178 -30.72 -6.98 -3.76
C ASP A 178 -30.27 -6.40 -5.12
N TRP A 179 -29.42 -7.18 -5.83
CA TRP A 179 -28.84 -6.80 -7.10
C TRP A 179 -29.87 -6.88 -8.25
N GLU A 180 -29.87 -5.82 -9.07
CA GLU A 180 -30.67 -5.77 -10.28
C GLU A 180 -29.80 -6.02 -11.54
N ARG A 181 -30.46 -6.36 -12.66
CA ARG A 181 -29.78 -6.67 -13.93
C ARG A 181 -28.95 -5.51 -14.48
N ASN A 182 -29.43 -4.29 -14.23
CA ASN A 182 -28.84 -3.07 -14.76
C ASN A 182 -27.92 -2.36 -13.76
N ASP A 183 -27.67 -2.98 -12.61
CA ASP A 183 -26.71 -2.42 -11.66
C ASP A 183 -25.30 -2.46 -12.22
N ASP A 184 -24.58 -1.34 -12.12
CA ASP A 184 -23.14 -1.29 -12.29
C ASP A 184 -22.46 -1.58 -10.95
N PRO A 185 -21.75 -2.72 -10.82
CA PRO A 185 -21.10 -3.09 -9.57
C PRO A 185 -20.06 -2.09 -9.07
N TRP A 186 -19.41 -1.34 -9.97
CA TRP A 186 -18.45 -0.31 -9.60
C TRP A 186 -19.14 0.94 -9.04
N GLU A 187 -20.27 1.35 -9.64
CA GLU A 187 -21.08 2.44 -9.12
C GLU A 187 -21.65 2.11 -7.74
N GLN A 188 -22.22 0.90 -7.59
CA GLN A 188 -22.73 0.43 -6.29
C GLN A 188 -21.60 0.35 -5.25
N HIS A 189 -20.42 -0.11 -5.65
CA HIS A 189 -19.25 -0.12 -4.76
C HIS A 189 -18.85 1.29 -4.32
N ALA A 190 -18.84 2.26 -5.24
CA ALA A 190 -18.53 3.65 -4.97
C ALA A 190 -19.60 4.33 -4.11
N LYS A 191 -20.87 4.03 -4.34
CA LYS A 191 -22.00 4.56 -3.57
C LYS A 191 -21.91 4.15 -2.10
N TRP A 192 -21.66 2.88 -1.82
CA TRP A 192 -21.75 2.33 -0.47
C TRP A 192 -20.41 2.28 0.27
N PHE A 193 -19.29 2.10 -0.45
CA PHE A 193 -17.95 1.94 0.14
C PHE A 193 -16.91 2.86 -0.50
N PRO A 194 -17.09 4.18 -0.51
CA PRO A 194 -16.25 5.15 -1.23
C PRO A 194 -14.78 5.16 -0.78
N LYS A 195 -14.52 4.67 0.44
CA LYS A 195 -13.17 4.59 1.02
C LYS A 195 -12.47 3.24 0.78
N CYS A 196 -13.04 2.36 -0.06
CA CYS A 196 -12.40 1.10 -0.39
C CYS A 196 -11.13 1.32 -1.20
N SER A 197 -9.97 0.87 -0.67
CA SER A 197 -8.69 1.10 -1.36
C SER A 197 -8.60 0.34 -2.70
N TYR A 198 -9.23 -0.83 -2.83
CA TYR A 198 -9.30 -1.53 -4.11
C TYR A 198 -10.07 -0.72 -5.17
N LEU A 199 -11.24 -0.22 -4.81
CA LEU A 199 -12.04 0.65 -5.67
C LEU A 199 -11.25 1.89 -6.10
N LEU A 200 -10.61 2.57 -5.13
CA LEU A 200 -9.78 3.76 -5.40
C LEU A 200 -8.59 3.45 -6.30
N MET A 201 -7.93 2.30 -6.14
CA MET A 201 -6.84 1.87 -7.02
C MET A 201 -7.31 1.56 -8.44
N ARG A 202 -8.51 0.98 -8.60
CA ARG A 202 -9.05 0.60 -9.92
C ARG A 202 -9.67 1.77 -10.67
N LYS A 203 -10.53 2.54 -10.03
CA LYS A 203 -11.35 3.60 -10.66
C LYS A 203 -10.85 5.01 -10.35
N GLY A 204 -10.06 5.19 -9.30
CA GLY A 204 -9.56 6.49 -8.88
C GLY A 204 -10.54 7.33 -8.06
N PRO A 205 -10.04 8.37 -7.38
CA PRO A 205 -10.86 9.20 -6.49
C PRO A 205 -11.88 10.05 -7.23
N LEU A 206 -11.60 10.46 -8.48
CA LEU A 206 -12.53 11.27 -9.28
C LEU A 206 -13.80 10.49 -9.65
N PHE A 207 -13.67 9.21 -10.01
CA PHE A 207 -14.83 8.34 -10.26
C PHE A 207 -15.71 8.24 -9.01
N VAL A 208 -15.10 7.96 -7.86
CA VAL A 208 -15.84 7.84 -6.60
C VAL A 208 -16.54 9.14 -6.25
N LYS A 209 -15.88 10.28 -6.43
CA LYS A 209 -16.46 11.59 -6.19
C LYS A 209 -17.66 11.86 -7.10
N ALA A 210 -17.55 11.56 -8.40
CA ALA A 210 -18.62 11.74 -9.36
C ALA A 210 -19.88 10.93 -9.00
N ILE A 211 -19.70 9.69 -8.50
CA ILE A 211 -20.82 8.86 -8.04
C ILE A 211 -21.45 9.41 -6.76
N GLN A 212 -20.65 9.88 -5.80
CA GLN A 212 -21.15 10.45 -4.54
C GLN A 212 -21.91 11.78 -4.76
N GLU A 213 -21.54 12.52 -5.81
CA GLU A 213 -22.19 13.79 -6.18
C GLU A 213 -23.46 13.61 -7.03
N LYS A 214 -23.67 12.43 -7.63
CA LYS A 214 -24.95 12.05 -8.25
C LYS A 214 -25.99 11.89 -7.12
N LYS A 215 -26.59 13.00 -6.64
CA LYS A 215 -27.76 12.95 -5.75
C LYS A 215 -28.90 12.28 -6.49
N GLU A 216 -29.65 11.40 -5.81
CA GLU A 216 -30.89 10.88 -6.34
C GLU A 216 -31.80 12.08 -6.73
N PRO A 217 -32.44 12.07 -7.90
CA PRO A 217 -33.44 13.08 -8.22
C PRO A 217 -34.55 12.98 -7.19
N GLU A 218 -34.80 14.05 -6.46
CA GLU A 218 -36.02 14.19 -5.69
C GLU A 218 -37.20 13.98 -6.66
N VAL A 219 -38.01 12.96 -6.36
CA VAL A 219 -39.25 12.71 -7.08
C VAL A 219 -40.22 13.80 -6.74
N ASN A 220 -40.24 14.88 -7.52
CA ASN A 220 -41.40 15.77 -7.60
C ASN A 220 -41.48 16.49 -8.94
N SER A 221 -42.58 16.15 -9.63
CA SER A 221 -43.26 16.90 -10.69
C SER A 221 -42.58 17.09 -12.04
N LEU A 222 -43.16 16.41 -13.07
CA LEU A 222 -43.12 16.80 -14.46
C LEU A 222 -43.54 18.28 -14.69
N PRO A 223 -43.03 18.91 -15.74
CA PRO A 223 -43.72 18.82 -17.02
C PRO A 223 -42.79 18.57 -18.23
N SER A 224 -43.39 17.89 -19.19
CA SER A 224 -42.93 17.59 -20.53
C SER A 224 -42.49 18.86 -21.29
N THR A 225 -41.41 18.78 -22.06
CA THR A 225 -41.39 19.06 -23.52
C THR A 225 -39.97 18.96 -24.10
N SER A 226 -39.87 18.15 -25.14
CA SER A 226 -39.17 18.30 -26.43
C SER A 226 -37.67 18.52 -26.52
N ASP A 227 -37.09 17.55 -27.22
CA ASP A 227 -36.08 17.67 -28.26
C ASP A 227 -34.69 18.27 -27.98
N GLY A 228 -33.70 17.43 -28.20
CA GLY A 228 -32.31 17.82 -28.33
C GLY A 228 -31.40 16.60 -28.35
N SER A 229 -31.37 15.87 -29.48
CA SER A 229 -30.34 14.86 -29.76
C SER A 229 -28.95 15.50 -29.66
N ILE A 230 -28.18 15.09 -28.68
CA ILE A 230 -26.72 15.22 -28.69
C ILE A 230 -26.16 13.81 -28.65
N ASN A 231 -25.71 13.34 -29.80
CA ASN A 231 -24.87 12.20 -29.96
C ASN A 231 -23.55 12.52 -29.26
N VAL A 232 -23.27 11.88 -28.17
CA VAL A 232 -21.91 11.77 -27.62
C VAL A 232 -21.44 10.39 -28.00
N ASP A 233 -20.59 10.36 -29.01
CA ASP A 233 -19.87 9.16 -29.41
C ASP A 233 -18.98 8.73 -28.26
N ASP A 234 -19.36 7.65 -27.62
CA ASP A 234 -18.62 6.93 -26.59
C ASP A 234 -17.50 6.13 -27.30
N GLU A 235 -16.45 6.84 -27.73
CA GLU A 235 -15.22 6.20 -28.17
C GLU A 235 -14.47 5.65 -26.95
N ASN A 236 -14.85 4.45 -26.56
CA ASN A 236 -14.01 3.55 -25.81
C ASN A 236 -12.73 3.28 -26.64
N PRO A 237 -11.54 3.73 -26.21
CA PRO A 237 -10.33 3.43 -26.98
C PRO A 237 -10.06 1.93 -26.88
N HIS A 238 -10.51 1.19 -27.84
CA HIS A 238 -10.07 -0.17 -28.12
C HIS A 238 -8.54 -0.16 -28.20
N ILE A 239 -7.95 -0.94 -27.33
CA ILE A 239 -6.53 -1.26 -27.28
C ILE A 239 -6.11 -1.75 -28.67
N ALA A 240 -5.50 -0.85 -29.43
CA ALA A 240 -4.82 -1.23 -30.66
C ALA A 240 -3.64 -2.14 -30.28
N THR A 241 -3.66 -3.34 -30.78
CA THR A 241 -2.59 -4.32 -30.69
C THR A 241 -1.34 -3.78 -31.41
N VAL A 242 -0.43 -3.17 -30.65
CA VAL A 242 0.91 -2.84 -31.14
C VAL A 242 1.85 -3.97 -30.71
N SER A 243 2.04 -4.88 -31.63
CA SER A 243 3.05 -5.94 -31.55
C SER A 243 4.45 -5.31 -31.52
N GLY A 244 5.22 -5.53 -30.43
CA GLY A 244 6.66 -5.28 -30.43
C GLY A 244 7.27 -4.55 -29.23
N ARG A 245 6.51 -3.80 -28.40
CA ARG A 245 7.05 -3.10 -27.21
C ARG A 245 6.51 -3.58 -25.87
N LYS A 246 5.69 -4.62 -25.84
CA LYS A 246 4.90 -5.04 -24.66
C LYS A 246 5.66 -5.70 -23.51
N SER A 247 6.89 -6.18 -23.72
CA SER A 247 7.57 -6.99 -22.69
C SER A 247 8.12 -6.18 -21.50
N GLN A 248 8.42 -4.91 -21.69
CA GLN A 248 9.13 -4.11 -20.68
C GLN A 248 8.22 -3.66 -19.53
N TYR A 249 6.96 -3.34 -19.82
CA TYR A 249 6.01 -2.78 -18.87
C TYR A 249 4.98 -3.79 -18.36
N LEU A 250 5.16 -5.08 -18.61
CA LEU A 250 4.28 -6.10 -18.05
C LEU A 250 4.56 -6.31 -16.56
N CYS A 251 3.49 -6.51 -15.81
CA CYS A 251 3.52 -6.91 -14.41
C CYS A 251 4.49 -8.09 -14.22
N LYS A 252 5.42 -7.96 -13.28
CA LYS A 252 6.45 -8.98 -13.03
C LYS A 252 5.94 -10.15 -12.18
N ILE A 253 4.63 -10.20 -11.94
CA ILE A 253 3.95 -11.25 -11.16
C ILE A 253 3.05 -12.09 -12.06
N CYS A 254 2.08 -11.49 -12.75
CA CYS A 254 1.18 -12.23 -13.66
C CYS A 254 1.68 -12.30 -15.11
N PHE A 255 2.53 -11.37 -15.54
CA PHE A 255 3.01 -11.22 -16.92
C PHE A 255 1.90 -10.98 -17.97
N GLU A 256 0.72 -10.58 -17.53
CA GLU A 256 -0.46 -10.34 -18.36
C GLU A 256 -0.79 -8.85 -18.47
N ASP A 257 -1.00 -8.21 -17.33
CA ASP A 257 -1.36 -6.80 -17.24
C ASP A 257 -0.15 -5.87 -17.21
N GLU A 258 -0.36 -4.59 -17.51
CA GLU A 258 0.67 -3.57 -17.38
C GLU A 258 0.96 -3.25 -15.91
N LEU A 259 2.25 -3.11 -15.58
CA LEU A 259 2.65 -2.62 -14.27
C LEU A 259 2.29 -1.15 -14.12
N CYS A 260 1.64 -0.81 -13.02
CA CYS A 260 1.16 0.56 -12.80
C CYS A 260 1.11 0.97 -11.32
N ILE A 261 1.58 0.12 -10.41
CA ILE A 261 1.53 0.42 -8.98
C ILE A 261 2.91 0.70 -8.44
N VAL A 262 3.09 1.92 -7.92
CA VAL A 262 4.26 2.33 -7.13
C VAL A 262 4.02 1.89 -5.69
N PHE A 263 4.95 1.15 -5.14
CA PHE A 263 4.95 0.73 -3.75
C PHE A 263 5.63 1.77 -2.86
N LEU A 264 4.99 2.16 -1.78
CA LEU A 264 5.56 3.06 -0.80
C LEU A 264 5.81 2.31 0.51
N PRO A 265 6.96 2.57 1.17
CA PRO A 265 7.91 3.65 0.91
C PRO A 265 9.00 3.32 -0.13
N CYS A 266 9.15 2.09 -0.57
CA CYS A 266 10.31 1.62 -1.35
C CYS A 266 10.37 2.11 -2.82
N ARG A 267 9.26 2.64 -3.36
CA ARG A 267 9.12 3.21 -4.72
C ARG A 267 9.33 2.23 -5.88
N HIS A 268 9.32 0.92 -5.63
CA HIS A 268 9.36 -0.06 -6.71
C HIS A 268 8.04 -0.09 -7.48
N ILE A 269 8.13 -0.30 -8.80
CA ILE A 269 7.00 -0.47 -9.71
C ILE A 269 7.18 -1.81 -10.41
N ILE A 270 6.45 -2.82 -9.99
CA ILE A 270 6.61 -4.19 -10.51
C ILE A 270 5.29 -4.92 -10.71
N ALA A 271 4.18 -4.35 -10.28
CA ALA A 271 2.89 -5.03 -10.27
C ALA A 271 1.79 -4.20 -10.95
N CYS A 272 0.83 -4.90 -11.54
CA CYS A 272 -0.48 -4.36 -11.86
C CYS A 272 -1.33 -4.20 -10.60
N VAL A 273 -2.53 -3.61 -10.71
CA VAL A 273 -3.43 -3.39 -9.57
C VAL A 273 -3.79 -4.72 -8.89
N ASP A 274 -4.18 -5.73 -9.67
CA ASP A 274 -4.68 -7.00 -9.12
C ASP A 274 -3.58 -7.79 -8.41
N CYS A 275 -2.36 -7.81 -8.93
CA CYS A 275 -1.25 -8.42 -8.25
C CYS A 275 -0.82 -7.63 -7.00
N ALA A 276 -0.81 -6.29 -7.08
CA ALA A 276 -0.39 -5.45 -5.98
C ALA A 276 -1.28 -5.62 -4.74
N VAL A 277 -2.59 -5.78 -4.90
CA VAL A 277 -3.54 -5.87 -3.76
C VAL A 277 -3.32 -7.10 -2.88
N ALA A 278 -2.75 -8.16 -3.43
CA ALA A 278 -2.45 -9.40 -2.70
C ALA A 278 -1.14 -9.35 -1.90
N LEU A 279 -0.27 -8.38 -2.19
CA LEU A 279 1.06 -8.28 -1.56
C LEU A 279 0.98 -7.56 -0.22
N THR A 280 1.74 -8.02 0.75
CA THR A 280 2.01 -7.34 2.03
C THR A 280 3.35 -6.65 2.02
N ASP A 281 4.30 -7.20 1.28
CA ASP A 281 5.68 -6.76 1.20
C ASP A 281 6.11 -6.60 -0.25
N CYS A 282 7.07 -5.73 -0.49
CA CYS A 282 7.65 -5.56 -1.82
C CYS A 282 8.47 -6.78 -2.23
N PRO A 283 8.16 -7.48 -3.34
CA PRO A 283 8.92 -8.66 -3.76
C PRO A 283 10.39 -8.37 -4.10
N VAL A 284 10.74 -7.12 -4.40
CA VAL A 284 12.11 -6.72 -4.74
C VAL A 284 12.98 -6.51 -3.51
N CYS A 285 12.49 -5.71 -2.55
CA CYS A 285 13.30 -5.31 -1.38
C CYS A 285 12.75 -5.83 -0.05
N ARG A 286 11.63 -6.56 -0.07
CA ARG A 286 10.97 -7.15 1.10
C ARG A 286 10.51 -6.13 2.15
N GLN A 287 10.46 -4.84 1.79
CA GLN A 287 9.89 -3.83 2.67
C GLN A 287 8.38 -3.97 2.72
N PRO A 288 7.76 -3.86 3.91
CA PRO A 288 6.31 -3.81 4.05
C PRO A 288 5.71 -2.67 3.25
N LEU A 289 4.56 -2.93 2.65
CA LEU A 289 3.84 -1.95 1.84
C LEU A 289 2.90 -1.14 2.72
N GLU A 290 3.17 0.15 2.87
CA GLU A 290 2.35 1.06 3.68
C GLU A 290 1.29 1.78 2.86
N ALA A 291 1.64 2.15 1.64
CA ALA A 291 0.76 2.79 0.69
C ALA A 291 1.11 2.43 -0.75
N THR A 292 0.20 2.74 -1.65
CA THR A 292 0.40 2.56 -3.09
C THR A 292 -0.05 3.80 -3.83
N VAL A 293 0.58 4.06 -4.98
CA VAL A 293 0.17 5.09 -5.93
C VAL A 293 0.03 4.44 -7.30
N ARG A 294 -1.05 4.75 -8.02
CA ARG A 294 -1.17 4.34 -9.41
C ARG A 294 -0.37 5.30 -10.29
N ALA A 295 0.58 4.77 -11.04
CA ALA A 295 1.35 5.48 -12.04
C ALA A 295 0.84 5.14 -13.44
N PHE A 296 0.91 6.10 -14.36
CA PHE A 296 0.67 5.90 -15.78
C PHE A 296 2.03 5.99 -16.48
N LEU A 297 2.46 4.88 -17.07
CA LEU A 297 3.72 4.81 -17.78
C LEU A 297 3.44 5.14 -19.24
N THR A 298 3.88 6.30 -19.69
CA THR A 298 3.72 6.82 -21.06
C THR A 298 4.92 6.47 -21.93
#